data_4b5d28e46ffba1266420d615ad079567
#
_entry.id   4b5d28e46ffba1266420d615ad079567
#
_cell.length_a   1.000
_cell.length_b   1.000
_cell.length_c   1.000
_cell.angle_alpha   90.00
_cell.angle_beta   90.00
_cell.angle_gamma   90.00
#
_symmetry.space_group_name_H-M   'P 1'
#
loop_
_entity.id
_entity.type
_entity.pdbx_description
1 polymer ?
#
loop_
_entity_poly.entity_id
_entity_poly.type
_entity_poly.pdbx_seq_one_letter_code
_entity_poly.pdbx_strand_id
1 'polypeptide(L)'
;MCWSACAPQVDEVLINANRSEDRYRQLASVIGDEQADFQGPLAGMQAGLAAARHDWVLFVPCDGPALPRDLMARFRAALTPQTELVVAHDGEHLQPVVALLHRSLLPSLQRALAEGERKTGAWFARHRMTVVPFADAPDAFINLNSPAELATYEARLLAGGDTP
;
A
#
# COMPACT_ATOMS: atom_id res chain seq x y z
N MET A 1 -13.86 -4.57 0.99
CA MET A 1 -12.48 -5.06 0.89
C MET A 1 -11.62 -3.96 0.27
N CYS A 2 -10.42 -3.74 0.78
CA CYS A 2 -9.50 -2.68 0.37
C CYS A 2 -9.25 -2.60 -1.14
N TRP A 3 -9.08 -3.74 -1.80
CA TRP A 3 -8.78 -3.79 -3.23
C TRP A 3 -9.90 -3.21 -4.13
N SER A 4 -11.16 -3.25 -3.72
CA SER A 4 -12.28 -2.71 -4.51
C SER A 4 -12.22 -1.18 -4.66
N ALA A 5 -11.61 -0.49 -3.71
CA ALA A 5 -11.38 0.95 -3.81
C ALA A 5 -10.19 1.30 -4.72
N CYS A 6 -9.15 0.43 -4.75
CA CYS A 6 -7.92 0.68 -5.49
C CYS A 6 -7.93 0.12 -6.92
N ALA A 7 -8.56 -1.04 -7.14
CA ALA A 7 -8.56 -1.70 -8.45
C ALA A 7 -9.02 -0.81 -9.62
N PRO A 8 -10.05 0.06 -9.48
CA PRO A 8 -10.43 0.97 -10.55
C PRO A 8 -9.42 2.10 -10.84
N GLN A 9 -8.43 2.28 -9.98
CA GLN A 9 -7.45 3.37 -10.08
C GLN A 9 -6.13 2.92 -10.74
N VAL A 10 -5.96 1.63 -11.05
CA VAL A 10 -4.71 1.02 -11.53
C VAL A 10 -4.95 0.07 -12.69
N ASP A 11 -3.92 -0.16 -13.50
CA ASP A 11 -3.98 -1.02 -14.68
C ASP A 11 -3.66 -2.49 -14.38
N GLU A 12 -3.02 -2.75 -13.23
CA GLU A 12 -2.63 -4.08 -12.77
C GLU A 12 -2.84 -4.20 -11.27
N VAL A 13 -3.34 -5.35 -10.81
CA VAL A 13 -3.47 -5.69 -9.39
C VAL A 13 -2.69 -6.96 -9.10
N LEU A 14 -1.82 -6.90 -8.10
CA LEU A 14 -1.06 -8.02 -7.56
C LEU A 14 -1.42 -8.18 -6.07
N ILE A 15 -1.67 -9.41 -5.65
CA ILE A 15 -1.89 -9.72 -4.23
C ILE A 15 -0.67 -10.43 -3.71
N ASN A 16 0.03 -9.81 -2.75
CA ASN A 16 1.11 -10.48 -2.05
C ASN A 16 0.53 -11.33 -0.92
N ALA A 17 0.66 -12.65 -1.04
CA ALA A 17 0.16 -13.61 -0.05
C ALA A 17 1.08 -14.82 0.06
N ASN A 18 1.54 -15.09 1.30
CA ASN A 18 2.36 -16.26 1.63
C ASN A 18 1.50 -17.41 2.19
N ARG A 19 0.18 -17.23 2.30
CA ARG A 19 -0.81 -18.23 2.77
C ARG A 19 -2.12 -18.07 2.03
N SER A 20 -2.89 -19.16 1.92
CA SER A 20 -4.23 -19.16 1.30
C SER A 20 -4.24 -18.62 -0.14
N GLU A 21 -3.18 -18.86 -0.90
CA GLU A 21 -3.01 -18.38 -2.27
C GLU A 21 -4.19 -18.71 -3.18
N ASP A 22 -4.73 -19.94 -3.09
CA ASP A 22 -5.85 -20.40 -3.93
C ASP A 22 -7.11 -19.55 -3.78
N ARG A 23 -7.32 -18.98 -2.58
CA ARG A 23 -8.43 -18.07 -2.31
C ARG A 23 -8.21 -16.71 -3.00
N TYR A 24 -6.99 -16.23 -3.02
CA TYR A 24 -6.65 -14.93 -3.61
C TYR A 24 -6.51 -14.99 -5.13
N ARG A 25 -6.10 -16.13 -5.70
CA ARG A 25 -5.99 -16.32 -7.16
C ARG A 25 -7.32 -16.12 -7.90
N GLN A 26 -8.45 -16.25 -7.20
CA GLN A 26 -9.77 -15.95 -7.75
C GLN A 26 -10.03 -14.45 -7.93
N LEU A 27 -9.25 -13.60 -7.28
CA LEU A 27 -9.41 -12.15 -7.26
C LEU A 27 -8.41 -11.44 -8.17
N ALA A 28 -7.13 -11.82 -8.12
CA ALA A 28 -6.06 -11.22 -8.91
C ALA A 28 -4.84 -12.17 -8.97
N SER A 29 -3.80 -11.74 -9.69
CA SER A 29 -2.52 -12.44 -9.71
C SER A 29 -1.89 -12.44 -8.32
N VAL A 30 -1.52 -13.62 -7.83
CA VAL A 30 -0.89 -13.78 -6.51
C VAL A 30 0.62 -13.91 -6.67
N ILE A 31 1.35 -13.17 -5.84
CA ILE A 31 2.80 -13.24 -5.70
C ILE A 31 3.14 -13.61 -4.26
N GLY A 32 4.28 -14.25 -4.03
CA GLY A 32 4.82 -14.55 -2.71
C GLY A 32 6.10 -13.77 -2.44
N ASP A 33 6.48 -13.66 -1.16
CA ASP A 33 7.78 -13.13 -0.79
C ASP A 33 8.89 -14.06 -1.28
N GLU A 34 9.99 -13.51 -1.76
CA GLU A 34 11.16 -14.31 -2.19
C GLU A 34 11.82 -15.05 -1.01
N GLN A 35 11.65 -14.57 0.21
CA GLN A 35 12.21 -15.14 1.43
C GLN A 35 11.09 -15.58 2.38
N ALA A 36 11.18 -16.83 2.87
CA ALA A 36 10.14 -17.50 3.63
C ALA A 36 9.87 -16.95 5.05
N ASP A 37 10.68 -16.03 5.57
CA ASP A 37 10.68 -15.62 6.98
C ASP A 37 10.04 -14.26 7.23
N PHE A 38 8.81 -14.03 6.81
CA PHE A 38 8.00 -12.82 7.13
C PHE A 38 8.83 -11.58 7.48
N GLN A 39 9.56 -11.03 6.52
CA GLN A 39 10.52 -9.94 6.76
C GLN A 39 9.87 -8.55 6.79
N GLY A 40 8.57 -8.48 7.10
CA GLY A 40 7.82 -7.23 7.22
C GLY A 40 7.43 -6.61 5.86
N PRO A 41 6.93 -5.37 5.86
CA PRO A 41 6.38 -4.73 4.66
C PRO A 41 7.38 -4.57 3.51
N LEU A 42 8.67 -4.42 3.81
CA LEU A 42 9.71 -4.25 2.79
C LEU A 42 9.87 -5.49 1.89
N ALA A 43 9.70 -6.71 2.43
CA ALA A 43 9.75 -7.94 1.63
C ALA A 43 8.59 -8.00 0.63
N GLY A 44 7.37 -7.67 1.07
CA GLY A 44 6.23 -7.56 0.17
C GLY A 44 6.40 -6.47 -0.89
N MET A 45 7.02 -5.34 -0.52
CA MET A 45 7.36 -4.29 -1.49
C MET A 45 8.40 -4.76 -2.51
N GLN A 46 9.41 -5.55 -2.10
CA GLN A 46 10.37 -6.15 -3.01
C GLN A 46 9.67 -7.07 -4.01
N ALA A 47 8.84 -7.98 -3.54
CA ALA A 47 8.10 -8.91 -4.38
C ALA A 47 7.19 -8.16 -5.37
N GLY A 48 6.48 -7.13 -4.91
CA GLY A 48 5.64 -6.29 -5.76
C GLY A 48 6.41 -5.55 -6.83
N LEU A 49 7.54 -4.91 -6.50
CA LEU A 49 8.39 -4.20 -7.47
C LEU A 49 9.03 -5.15 -8.49
N ALA A 50 9.37 -6.38 -8.09
CA ALA A 50 9.94 -7.39 -8.98
C ALA A 50 8.90 -7.92 -9.97
N ALA A 51 7.67 -8.15 -9.53
CA ALA A 51 6.60 -8.76 -10.33
C ALA A 51 5.84 -7.75 -11.21
N ALA A 52 5.78 -6.47 -10.82
CA ALA A 52 5.01 -5.46 -11.53
C ALA A 52 5.52 -5.20 -12.95
N ARG A 53 4.59 -5.00 -13.88
CA ARG A 53 4.88 -4.68 -15.29
C ARG A 53 5.01 -3.18 -15.54
N HIS A 54 4.57 -2.35 -14.60
CA HIS A 54 4.55 -0.88 -14.71
C HIS A 54 5.67 -0.24 -13.90
N ASP A 55 6.05 0.99 -14.27
CA ASP A 55 7.15 1.72 -13.62
C ASP A 55 6.77 2.20 -12.20
N TRP A 56 5.50 2.49 -11.95
CA TRP A 56 4.99 2.93 -10.67
C TRP A 56 4.11 1.87 -10.05
N VAL A 57 4.40 1.48 -8.81
CA VAL A 57 3.69 0.45 -8.07
C VAL A 57 3.11 1.04 -6.79
N LEU A 58 1.77 1.01 -6.70
CA LEU A 58 1.04 1.42 -5.50
C LEU A 58 0.97 0.24 -4.51
N PHE A 59 1.45 0.46 -3.32
CA PHE A 59 1.31 -0.46 -2.19
C PHE A 59 0.21 0.01 -1.27
N VAL A 60 -0.64 -0.92 -0.86
CA VAL A 60 -1.72 -0.69 0.11
C VAL A 60 -1.88 -1.92 1.00
N PRO A 61 -2.25 -1.73 2.28
CA PRO A 61 -2.52 -2.85 3.19
C PRO A 61 -3.82 -3.55 2.81
N CYS A 62 -3.93 -4.85 3.06
CA CYS A 62 -5.13 -5.63 2.75
C CYS A 62 -6.29 -5.41 3.75
N ASP A 63 -6.00 -4.85 4.92
CA ASP A 63 -6.89 -4.63 6.05
C ASP A 63 -7.36 -3.16 6.20
N GLY A 64 -7.08 -2.31 5.21
CA GLY A 64 -7.50 -0.90 5.15
C GLY A 64 -8.76 -0.69 4.31
N PRO A 65 -9.98 -0.80 4.85
CA PRO A 65 -11.21 -0.78 4.06
C PRO A 65 -11.59 0.60 3.50
N ALA A 66 -11.05 1.67 4.07
CA ALA A 66 -11.47 3.06 3.84
C ALA A 66 -10.55 3.85 2.92
N LEU A 67 -9.72 3.18 2.11
CA LEU A 67 -8.79 3.88 1.21
C LEU A 67 -9.52 4.84 0.26
N PRO A 68 -9.02 6.08 0.10
CA PRO A 68 -9.66 7.09 -0.74
C PRO A 68 -9.76 6.66 -2.20
N ARG A 69 -10.89 6.95 -2.82
CA ARG A 69 -11.11 6.67 -4.25
C ARG A 69 -10.25 7.53 -5.18
N ASP A 70 -9.69 8.61 -4.66
CA ASP A 70 -8.80 9.53 -5.36
C ASP A 70 -7.31 9.37 -4.95
N LEU A 71 -6.98 8.30 -4.19
CA LEU A 71 -5.64 8.03 -3.71
C LEU A 71 -4.59 8.12 -4.82
N MET A 72 -4.79 7.40 -5.91
CA MET A 72 -3.84 7.38 -7.03
C MET A 72 -3.80 8.72 -7.77
N ALA A 73 -4.93 9.43 -7.89
CA ALA A 73 -4.97 10.75 -8.51
C ALA A 73 -4.14 11.76 -7.70
N ARG A 74 -4.29 11.78 -6.36
CA ARG A 74 -3.48 12.63 -5.48
C ARG A 74 -1.99 12.27 -5.55
N PHE A 75 -1.65 11.00 -5.57
CA PHE A 75 -0.26 10.57 -5.69
C PHE A 75 0.34 10.98 -7.04
N ARG A 76 -0.40 10.80 -8.15
CA ARG A 76 0.05 11.23 -9.49
C ARG A 76 0.27 12.74 -9.56
N ALA A 77 -0.62 13.53 -8.96
CA ALA A 77 -0.49 14.99 -8.94
C ALA A 77 0.77 15.48 -8.18
N ALA A 78 1.28 14.67 -7.24
CA ALA A 78 2.47 14.97 -6.46
C ALA A 78 3.78 14.52 -7.11
N LEU A 79 3.73 13.81 -8.25
CA LEU A 79 4.93 13.36 -8.94
C LEU A 79 5.66 14.52 -9.61
N THR A 80 6.97 14.52 -9.46
CA THR A 80 7.91 15.37 -10.18
C THR A 80 8.95 14.50 -10.87
N PRO A 81 9.74 15.01 -11.82
CA PRO A 81 10.82 14.25 -12.45
C PRO A 81 11.87 13.72 -11.46
N GLN A 82 11.94 14.27 -10.26
CA GLN A 82 12.90 13.88 -9.22
C GLN A 82 12.31 12.93 -8.19
N THR A 83 10.99 12.75 -8.14
CA THR A 83 10.31 11.88 -7.17
C THR A 83 10.67 10.42 -7.43
N GLU A 84 11.07 9.70 -6.38
CA GLU A 84 11.33 8.25 -6.43
C GLU A 84 10.24 7.46 -5.72
N LEU A 85 9.62 8.07 -4.69
CA LEU A 85 8.47 7.49 -4.00
C LEU A 85 7.55 8.57 -3.45
N VAL A 86 6.28 8.22 -3.29
CA VAL A 86 5.25 9.03 -2.66
C VAL A 86 4.67 8.24 -1.50
N VAL A 87 4.41 8.89 -0.38
CA VAL A 87 3.83 8.25 0.81
C VAL A 87 2.66 9.07 1.35
N ALA A 88 1.62 8.40 1.81
CA ALA A 88 0.48 9.05 2.45
C ALA A 88 0.83 9.51 3.87
N HIS A 89 0.18 10.61 4.29
CA HIS A 89 0.24 11.16 5.65
C HIS A 89 -1.20 11.46 6.12
N ASP A 90 -1.62 10.89 7.24
CA ASP A 90 -3.00 11.00 7.73
C ASP A 90 -3.33 12.32 8.45
N GLY A 91 -2.33 13.17 8.62
CA GLY A 91 -2.40 14.42 9.39
C GLY A 91 -1.53 14.38 10.64
N GLU A 92 -1.28 13.18 11.19
CA GLU A 92 -0.45 12.97 12.38
C GLU A 92 0.81 12.15 12.06
N HIS A 93 0.69 11.11 11.22
CA HIS A 93 1.75 10.16 10.94
C HIS A 93 1.87 9.82 9.46
N LEU A 94 3.07 9.46 9.04
CA LEU A 94 3.28 8.79 7.75
C LEU A 94 2.62 7.42 7.75
N GLN A 95 2.05 7.04 6.61
CA GLN A 95 1.48 5.72 6.37
C GLN A 95 2.37 4.92 5.40
N PRO A 96 3.49 4.32 5.88
CA PRO A 96 4.50 3.74 5.00
C PRO A 96 4.04 2.55 4.18
N VAL A 97 2.91 1.92 4.59
CA VAL A 97 2.28 0.82 3.85
C VAL A 97 1.31 1.31 2.77
N VAL A 98 1.06 2.63 2.71
CA VAL A 98 0.30 3.30 1.64
C VAL A 98 1.25 4.20 0.88
N ALA A 99 1.90 3.64 -0.13
CA ALA A 99 2.98 4.31 -0.84
C ALA A 99 3.01 3.94 -2.33
N LEU A 100 3.42 4.89 -3.16
CA LEU A 100 3.66 4.70 -4.59
C LEU A 100 5.18 4.73 -4.82
N LEU A 101 5.74 3.63 -5.27
CA LEU A 101 7.19 3.47 -5.46
C LEU A 101 7.52 3.32 -6.94
N HIS A 102 8.58 4.00 -7.39
CA HIS A 102 9.10 3.78 -8.72
C HIS A 102 9.92 2.48 -8.77
N ARG A 103 9.73 1.68 -9.81
CA ARG A 103 10.34 0.35 -9.96
C ARG A 103 11.87 0.38 -9.93
N SER A 104 12.50 1.49 -10.30
CA SER A 104 13.96 1.66 -10.22
C SER A 104 14.52 1.54 -8.79
N LEU A 105 13.67 1.60 -7.76
CA LEU A 105 14.07 1.41 -6.37
C LEU A 105 14.35 -0.05 -6.00
N LEU A 106 13.96 -1.02 -6.84
CA LEU A 106 14.13 -2.45 -6.54
C LEU A 106 15.57 -2.84 -6.16
N PRO A 107 16.64 -2.44 -6.88
CA PRO A 107 18.01 -2.79 -6.48
C PRO A 107 18.43 -2.19 -5.13
N SER A 108 17.94 -0.98 -4.80
CA SER A 108 18.18 -0.36 -3.50
C SER A 108 17.50 -1.13 -2.38
N LEU A 109 16.25 -1.56 -2.61
CA LEU A 109 15.47 -2.32 -1.63
C LEU A 109 16.08 -3.69 -1.37
N GLN A 110 16.50 -4.40 -2.42
CA GLN A 110 17.18 -5.69 -2.32
C GLN A 110 18.45 -5.58 -1.46
N ARG A 111 19.25 -4.55 -1.70
CA ARG A 111 20.47 -4.29 -0.89
C ARG A 111 20.13 -4.01 0.57
N ALA A 112 19.15 -3.14 0.84
CA ALA A 112 18.74 -2.82 2.20
C ALA A 112 18.25 -4.05 2.97
N LEU A 113 17.46 -4.92 2.34
CA LEU A 113 17.00 -6.17 2.93
C LEU A 113 18.16 -7.13 3.21
N ALA A 114 19.13 -7.24 2.31
CA ALA A 114 20.35 -8.07 2.50
C ALA A 114 21.22 -7.53 3.66
N GLU A 115 21.24 -6.23 3.88
CA GLU A 115 21.91 -5.57 5.01
C GLU A 115 21.12 -5.66 6.33
N GLY A 116 19.94 -6.28 6.32
CA GLY A 116 19.11 -6.49 7.52
C GLY A 116 18.15 -5.34 7.83
N GLU A 117 17.96 -4.37 6.93
CA GLU A 117 16.96 -3.32 7.14
C GLU A 117 15.54 -3.90 7.12
N ARG A 118 14.71 -3.51 8.08
CA ARG A 118 13.31 -3.97 8.22
C ARG A 118 12.33 -2.81 8.41
N LYS A 119 12.84 -1.61 8.67
CA LYS A 119 12.03 -0.42 8.94
C LYS A 119 11.76 0.34 7.65
N THR A 120 10.53 0.32 7.18
CA THR A 120 10.10 0.99 5.94
C THR A 120 10.45 2.48 5.93
N GLY A 121 10.15 3.18 7.02
CA GLY A 121 10.46 4.62 7.13
C GLY A 121 11.97 4.93 7.06
N ALA A 122 12.82 4.06 7.63
CA ALA A 122 14.27 4.24 7.57
C ALA A 122 14.80 4.07 6.14
N TRP A 123 14.25 3.12 5.39
CA TRP A 123 14.62 2.93 3.99
C TRP A 123 14.07 4.07 3.11
N PHE A 124 12.81 4.52 3.31
CA PHE A 124 12.21 5.64 2.58
C PHE A 124 13.03 6.92 2.72
N ALA A 125 13.55 7.20 3.93
CA ALA A 125 14.36 8.38 4.20
C ALA A 125 15.69 8.46 3.40
N ARG A 126 16.10 7.36 2.75
CA ARG A 126 17.29 7.32 1.89
C ARG A 126 16.99 7.76 0.45
N HIS A 127 15.73 8.06 0.13
CA HIS A 127 15.23 8.33 -1.23
C HIS A 127 14.51 9.69 -1.32
N ARG A 128 14.33 10.17 -2.54
CA ARG A 128 13.56 11.40 -2.81
C ARG A 128 12.07 11.12 -2.66
N MET A 129 11.62 11.26 -1.41
CA MET A 129 10.26 11.02 -0.98
C MET A 129 9.41 12.27 -1.09
N THR A 130 8.21 12.14 -1.65
CA THR A 130 7.15 13.16 -1.61
C THR A 130 6.06 12.69 -0.65
N VAL A 131 5.61 13.57 0.24
CA VAL A 131 4.54 13.29 1.21
C VAL A 131 3.25 13.91 0.72
N VAL A 132 2.17 13.12 0.67
CA VAL A 132 0.84 13.58 0.27
C VAL A 132 -0.09 13.56 1.48
N PRO A 133 -0.64 14.72 1.90
CA PRO A 133 -1.54 14.80 3.04
C PRO A 133 -2.95 14.27 2.68
N PHE A 134 -3.55 13.56 3.65
CA PHE A 134 -4.93 13.08 3.65
C PHE A 134 -5.64 13.44 4.97
N ALA A 135 -5.30 14.58 5.55
CA ALA A 135 -5.94 15.06 6.79
C ALA A 135 -7.44 15.36 6.60
N ASP A 136 -7.91 15.48 5.37
CA ASP A 136 -9.32 15.60 4.98
C ASP A 136 -10.07 14.25 5.02
N ALA A 137 -9.36 13.14 5.15
CA ALA A 137 -9.91 11.79 5.21
C ALA A 137 -9.37 11.02 6.42
N PRO A 138 -9.70 11.40 7.66
CA PRO A 138 -9.08 10.87 8.88
C PRO A 138 -9.26 9.35 9.06
N ASP A 139 -10.33 8.79 8.52
CA ASP A 139 -10.62 7.36 8.58
C ASP A 139 -9.95 6.55 7.44
N ALA A 140 -9.25 7.20 6.52
CA ALA A 140 -8.72 6.58 5.30
C ALA A 140 -7.72 5.44 5.54
N PHE A 141 -7.01 5.47 6.66
CA PHE A 141 -5.92 4.53 6.96
C PHE A 141 -6.18 3.69 8.21
N ILE A 142 -7.45 3.56 8.60
CA ILE A 142 -7.85 2.66 9.70
C ILE A 142 -7.61 1.22 9.26
N ASN A 143 -6.84 0.48 10.06
CA ASN A 143 -6.68 -0.96 9.91
C ASN A 143 -7.72 -1.70 10.75
N LEU A 144 -8.39 -2.69 10.15
CA LEU A 144 -9.34 -3.57 10.81
C LEU A 144 -8.69 -4.92 11.06
N ASN A 145 -8.28 -5.16 12.30
CA ASN A 145 -7.54 -6.37 12.68
C ASN A 145 -8.43 -7.49 13.19
N SER A 146 -9.73 -7.22 13.44
CA SER A 146 -10.66 -8.21 13.98
C SER A 146 -12.03 -8.16 13.30
N PRO A 147 -12.78 -9.28 13.30
CA PRO A 147 -14.17 -9.30 12.82
C PRO A 147 -15.08 -8.32 13.56
N ALA A 148 -14.81 -8.06 14.85
CA ALA A 148 -15.59 -7.12 15.65
C ALA A 148 -15.37 -5.67 15.21
N GLU A 149 -14.14 -5.29 14.87
CA GLU A 149 -13.81 -3.97 14.32
C GLU A 149 -14.44 -3.78 12.93
N LEU A 150 -14.42 -4.81 12.10
CA LEU A 150 -15.10 -4.80 10.79
C LEU A 150 -16.60 -4.57 10.95
N ALA A 151 -17.27 -5.31 11.86
CA ALA A 151 -18.70 -5.17 12.12
C ALA A 151 -19.04 -3.76 12.64
N THR A 152 -18.21 -3.21 13.52
CA THR A 152 -18.36 -1.85 14.04
C THR A 152 -18.21 -0.80 12.93
N TYR A 153 -17.22 -0.98 12.05
CA TYR A 153 -16.99 -0.09 10.92
C TYR A 153 -18.15 -0.14 9.92
N GLU A 154 -18.65 -1.34 9.57
CA GLU A 154 -19.82 -1.54 8.70
C GLU A 154 -21.07 -0.88 9.30
N ALA A 155 -21.29 -1.04 10.59
CA ALA A 155 -22.42 -0.38 11.28
C ALA A 155 -22.33 1.15 11.23
N ARG A 156 -21.11 1.72 11.36
CA ARG A 156 -20.89 3.18 11.20
C ARG A 156 -21.20 3.65 9.78
N LEU A 157 -20.78 2.91 8.76
CA LEU A 157 -21.08 3.24 7.35
C LEU A 157 -22.60 3.21 7.09
N LEU A 158 -23.31 2.24 7.64
CA LEU A 158 -24.77 2.12 7.49
C LEU A 158 -25.52 3.21 8.27
N ALA A 159 -25.01 3.63 9.44
CA ALA A 159 -25.60 4.67 10.27
C ALA A 159 -25.29 6.10 9.77
N GLY A 160 -24.16 6.27 9.09
CA GLY A 160 -23.71 7.54 8.48
C GLY A 160 -24.21 7.76 7.07
N GLY A 161 -25.28 7.10 6.65
CA GLY A 161 -25.88 7.16 5.33
C GLY A 161 -25.80 8.54 4.70
N ASP A 162 -25.16 8.62 3.52
CA ASP A 162 -24.85 9.78 2.70
C ASP A 162 -23.61 10.58 3.07
N THR A 163 -22.51 10.17 2.45
CA THR A 163 -21.57 11.20 1.98
C THR A 163 -21.26 10.93 0.51
N PRO A 164 -21.44 11.93 -0.35
CA PRO A 164 -21.45 11.82 -1.81
C PRO A 164 -20.10 11.42 -2.41
#